data_0dfcba58e8f1313f75578363e30b8c81
#
_entry.id   0dfcba58e8f1313f75578363e30b8c81
#
_cell.length_a   1.000
_cell.length_b   1.000
_cell.length_c   1.000
_cell.angle_alpha   90.00
_cell.angle_beta   90.00
_cell.angle_gamma   90.00
#
_symmetry.space_group_name_H-M   'P 1'
#
loop_
_entity.id
_entity.type
_entity.pdbx_description
1 polymer ?
#
loop_
_entity_poly.entity_id
_entity_poly.type
_entity_poly.pdbx_seq_one_letter_code
_entity_poly.pdbx_strand_id
1 'polypeptide(L)'
;EFWIPKPGQNFVIDNSILENMKYLKVISTPSTGTNHIKLVDCESRKVNVKGLLDQKTKLQSISASAEFTFLKILSSLRNIRLAWKEVELNRWRENEDQMRGYEINEKTFGLIGMGRIGNKLCKYLDAFEANKIFFYDPNIDCDELNIAEKKDLDFIFQHSDVIVICCALNENTQSMISKKYLDLMLDNSFLINTSRGEIINERELVEFLEQRQDIKFSADVITGEVNDLQMQNPLIPFHFEKKINL
;
A
#
# COMPACT_ATOMS: atom_id res chain seq x y z
N GLU A 1 12.40 28.63 -16.19
CA GLU A 1 11.09 27.99 -16.38
C GLU A 1 10.87 26.93 -15.30
N PHE A 2 9.63 26.66 -14.99
CA PHE A 2 9.25 25.57 -14.06
C PHE A 2 8.15 24.73 -14.71
N TRP A 3 8.08 23.46 -14.29
CA TRP A 3 7.08 22.51 -14.75
C TRP A 3 6.39 21.83 -13.56
N ILE A 4 5.07 21.72 -13.61
CA ILE A 4 4.26 20.97 -12.67
C ILE A 4 3.66 19.77 -13.42
N PRO A 5 4.29 18.60 -13.37
CA PRO A 5 3.74 17.41 -14.02
C PRO A 5 2.44 16.99 -13.36
N LYS A 6 1.52 16.46 -14.17
CA LYS A 6 0.26 15.91 -13.68
C LYS A 6 0.56 14.60 -12.89
N PRO A 7 0.04 14.42 -11.68
CA PRO A 7 0.12 13.14 -11.00
C PRO A 7 -0.54 12.01 -11.82
N GLY A 8 0.04 10.83 -11.78
CA GLY A 8 -0.52 9.66 -12.47
C GLY A 8 -0.34 9.67 -14.00
N GLN A 9 0.68 10.36 -14.51
CA GLN A 9 1.06 10.29 -15.93
C GLN A 9 1.72 8.93 -16.23
N ASN A 10 1.48 8.42 -17.45
CA ASN A 10 1.94 7.10 -17.89
C ASN A 10 3.39 7.10 -18.43
N PHE A 11 4.19 8.09 -18.08
CA PHE A 11 5.60 8.16 -18.51
C PHE A 11 6.49 8.67 -17.38
N VAL A 12 7.74 8.26 -17.42
CA VAL A 12 8.78 8.74 -16.50
C VAL A 12 9.47 9.96 -17.11
N ILE A 13 9.62 11.03 -16.32
CA ILE A 13 10.41 12.20 -16.70
C ILE A 13 11.89 11.83 -16.60
N ASP A 14 12.50 11.58 -17.75
CA ASP A 14 13.89 11.18 -17.92
C ASP A 14 14.63 12.09 -18.89
N ASN A 15 15.86 11.73 -19.23
CA ASN A 15 16.68 12.49 -20.18
C ASN A 15 16.04 12.72 -21.55
N SER A 16 15.27 11.76 -22.07
CA SER A 16 14.63 11.89 -23.39
C SER A 16 13.61 13.03 -23.45
N ILE A 17 12.94 13.27 -22.31
CA ILE A 17 12.00 14.38 -22.15
C ILE A 17 12.75 15.68 -21.84
N LEU A 18 13.70 15.60 -20.87
CA LEU A 18 14.42 16.78 -20.38
C LEU A 18 15.32 17.44 -21.43
N GLU A 19 15.84 16.69 -22.43
CA GLU A 19 16.65 17.25 -23.51
C GLU A 19 15.93 18.31 -24.35
N ASN A 20 14.61 18.19 -24.45
CA ASN A 20 13.77 19.16 -25.16
C ASN A 20 13.40 20.40 -24.30
N MET A 21 13.78 20.39 -23.01
CA MET A 21 13.43 21.43 -22.04
C MET A 21 14.65 22.25 -21.59
N LYS A 22 15.32 22.92 -22.55
CA LYS A 22 16.61 23.61 -22.34
C LYS A 22 16.62 24.66 -21.23
N TYR A 23 15.47 25.27 -20.92
CA TYR A 23 15.32 26.34 -19.93
C TYR A 23 14.66 25.89 -18.63
N LEU A 24 14.35 24.60 -18.49
CA LEU A 24 13.72 24.07 -17.29
C LEU A 24 14.71 24.13 -16.12
N LYS A 25 14.28 24.71 -15.00
CA LYS A 25 15.09 24.82 -13.77
C LYS A 25 14.47 24.09 -12.60
N VAL A 26 13.16 23.97 -12.58
CA VAL A 26 12.44 23.37 -11.45
C VAL A 26 11.32 22.47 -11.95
N ILE A 27 11.23 21.28 -11.41
CA ILE A 27 10.05 20.41 -11.48
C ILE A 27 9.40 20.40 -10.11
N SER A 28 8.11 20.73 -10.02
CA SER A 28 7.35 20.67 -8.79
C SER A 28 6.27 19.62 -8.90
N THR A 29 6.33 18.58 -8.08
CA THR A 29 5.31 17.52 -8.06
C THR A 29 4.42 17.63 -6.82
N PRO A 30 3.08 17.57 -6.96
CA PRO A 30 2.15 17.57 -5.83
C PRO A 30 2.01 16.19 -5.17
N SER A 31 3.04 15.36 -5.26
CA SER A 31 3.08 13.99 -4.70
C SER A 31 4.21 13.83 -3.68
N THR A 32 4.09 12.84 -2.82
CA THR A 32 5.18 12.40 -1.92
C THR A 32 6.16 11.46 -2.63
N GLY A 33 5.70 10.69 -3.63
CA GLY A 33 6.55 9.83 -4.44
C GLY A 33 7.10 10.57 -5.66
N THR A 34 8.32 10.22 -6.05
CA THR A 34 9.01 10.76 -7.23
C THR A 34 9.30 9.69 -8.29
N ASN A 35 8.63 8.53 -8.23
CA ASN A 35 8.86 7.39 -9.12
C ASN A 35 8.66 7.73 -10.61
N HIS A 36 7.85 8.74 -10.90
CA HIS A 36 7.62 9.30 -12.24
C HIS A 36 8.67 10.32 -12.67
N ILE A 37 9.73 10.55 -11.86
CA ILE A 37 10.82 11.50 -12.14
C ILE A 37 12.16 10.80 -11.88
N LYS A 38 13.00 10.75 -12.91
CA LYS A 38 14.35 10.18 -12.80
C LYS A 38 15.29 11.23 -12.22
N LEU A 39 15.45 11.20 -10.89
CA LEU A 39 16.17 12.23 -10.14
C LEU A 39 17.61 12.43 -10.65
N VAL A 40 18.31 11.33 -10.98
CA VAL A 40 19.69 11.38 -11.52
C VAL A 40 19.77 12.21 -12.80
N ASP A 41 18.77 12.07 -13.69
CA ASP A 41 18.71 12.81 -14.96
C ASP A 41 18.43 14.31 -14.72
N CYS A 42 17.57 14.62 -13.75
CA CYS A 42 17.31 15.99 -13.31
C CYS A 42 18.57 16.65 -12.72
N GLU A 43 19.28 15.93 -11.87
CA GLU A 43 20.51 16.37 -11.20
C GLU A 43 21.62 16.68 -12.21
N SER A 44 21.83 15.79 -13.19
CA SER A 44 22.82 15.98 -14.28
C SER A 44 22.58 17.24 -15.09
N ARG A 45 21.32 17.69 -15.21
CA ARG A 45 20.88 18.88 -15.93
C ARG A 45 20.68 20.11 -15.02
N LYS A 46 20.99 20.01 -13.74
CA LYS A 46 20.78 21.05 -12.73
C LYS A 46 19.30 21.50 -12.63
N VAL A 47 18.38 20.56 -12.86
CA VAL A 47 16.95 20.76 -12.66
C VAL A 47 16.59 20.36 -11.23
N ASN A 48 16.08 21.31 -10.47
CA ASN A 48 15.71 21.08 -9.05
C ASN A 48 14.32 20.42 -8.97
N VAL A 49 14.20 19.32 -8.27
CA VAL A 49 12.92 18.65 -8.05
C VAL A 49 12.39 19.00 -6.66
N LYS A 50 11.16 19.49 -6.60
CA LYS A 50 10.43 19.84 -5.38
C LYS A 50 9.17 19.01 -5.25
N GLY A 51 8.95 18.43 -4.07
CA GLY A 51 7.78 17.60 -3.78
C GLY A 51 7.11 17.95 -2.46
N LEU A 52 6.05 17.22 -2.12
CA LEU A 52 5.37 17.42 -0.84
C LEU A 52 6.25 17.04 0.37
N LEU A 53 7.26 16.20 0.19
CA LEU A 53 8.21 15.85 1.25
C LEU A 53 9.01 17.07 1.75
N ASP A 54 9.19 18.11 0.91
CA ASP A 54 9.83 19.36 1.28
C ASP A 54 8.94 20.24 2.21
N GLN A 55 7.66 19.90 2.33
CA GLN A 55 6.65 20.64 3.11
C GLN A 55 6.18 19.83 4.34
N LYS A 56 7.12 19.49 5.23
CA LYS A 56 6.87 18.58 6.37
C LYS A 56 5.61 18.90 7.18
N THR A 57 5.41 20.17 7.56
CA THR A 57 4.27 20.60 8.37
C THR A 57 2.93 20.40 7.63
N LYS A 58 2.86 20.78 6.36
CA LYS A 58 1.66 20.58 5.54
C LYS A 58 1.42 19.08 5.29
N LEU A 59 2.48 18.32 5.06
CA LEU A 59 2.38 16.89 4.81
C LEU A 59 1.79 16.15 6.02
N GLN A 60 2.14 16.53 7.24
CA GLN A 60 1.59 15.94 8.45
C GLN A 60 0.07 16.13 8.58
N SER A 61 -0.47 17.25 8.10
CA SER A 61 -1.91 17.52 8.14
C SER A 61 -2.72 16.70 7.12
N ILE A 62 -2.08 16.14 6.09
CA ILE A 62 -2.75 15.36 5.05
C ILE A 62 -3.06 13.95 5.57
N SER A 63 -4.33 13.59 5.63
CA SER A 63 -4.80 12.29 6.12
C SER A 63 -5.30 11.35 5.02
N ALA A 64 -5.56 11.85 3.81
CA ALA A 64 -6.24 11.12 2.75
C ALA A 64 -5.69 9.70 2.49
N SER A 65 -4.36 9.52 2.45
CA SER A 65 -3.76 8.18 2.25
C SER A 65 -4.01 7.24 3.43
N ALA A 66 -3.96 7.75 4.66
CA ALA A 66 -4.24 6.93 5.85
C ALA A 66 -5.73 6.58 5.94
N GLU A 67 -6.62 7.53 5.62
CA GLU A 67 -8.06 7.30 5.55
C GLU A 67 -8.42 6.27 4.48
N PHE A 68 -7.80 6.36 3.31
CA PHE A 68 -8.01 5.39 2.24
C PHE A 68 -7.49 3.99 2.62
N THR A 69 -6.32 3.90 3.26
CA THR A 69 -5.80 2.63 3.78
C THR A 69 -6.76 2.04 4.83
N PHE A 70 -7.28 2.86 5.73
CA PHE A 70 -8.24 2.44 6.73
C PHE A 70 -9.57 1.97 6.09
N LEU A 71 -10.03 2.67 5.05
CA LEU A 71 -11.17 2.22 4.25
C LEU A 71 -10.92 0.84 3.62
N LYS A 72 -9.72 0.59 3.09
CA LYS A 72 -9.35 -0.74 2.54
C LYS A 72 -9.38 -1.82 3.63
N ILE A 73 -8.89 -1.52 4.85
CA ILE A 73 -8.98 -2.42 6.01
C ILE A 73 -10.46 -2.77 6.28
N LEU A 74 -11.30 -1.76 6.51
CA LEU A 74 -12.73 -1.95 6.78
C LEU A 74 -13.45 -2.70 5.65
N SER A 75 -13.21 -2.31 4.40
CA SER A 75 -13.81 -2.94 3.23
C SER A 75 -13.46 -4.44 3.13
N SER A 76 -12.20 -4.79 3.44
CA SER A 76 -11.73 -6.17 3.43
C SER A 76 -12.33 -6.99 4.57
N LEU A 77 -12.29 -6.46 5.79
CA LEU A 77 -12.86 -7.13 6.97
C LEU A 77 -14.38 -7.32 6.88
N ARG A 78 -15.10 -6.36 6.31
CA ARG A 78 -16.57 -6.38 6.21
C ARG A 78 -17.10 -6.96 4.91
N ASN A 79 -16.25 -7.54 4.05
CA ASN A 79 -16.63 -8.14 2.76
C ASN A 79 -17.48 -7.20 1.87
N ILE A 80 -17.25 -5.88 1.91
CA ILE A 80 -18.07 -4.86 1.23
C ILE A 80 -18.19 -5.14 -0.27
N ARG A 81 -17.10 -5.55 -0.93
CA ARG A 81 -17.10 -5.88 -2.35
C ARG A 81 -18.05 -7.04 -2.68
N LEU A 82 -18.04 -8.09 -1.86
CA LEU A 82 -18.94 -9.23 -2.06
C LEU A 82 -20.40 -8.83 -1.88
N ALA A 83 -20.70 -8.09 -0.81
CA ALA A 83 -22.05 -7.58 -0.55
C ALA A 83 -22.54 -6.71 -1.70
N TRP A 84 -21.71 -5.84 -2.24
CA TRP A 84 -22.05 -5.00 -3.40
C TRP A 84 -22.37 -5.81 -4.63
N LYS A 85 -21.52 -6.81 -4.95
CA LYS A 85 -21.72 -7.72 -6.08
C LYS A 85 -23.03 -8.51 -5.98
N GLU A 86 -23.40 -8.97 -4.80
CA GLU A 86 -24.67 -9.68 -4.59
C GLU A 86 -25.87 -8.78 -4.89
N VAL A 87 -25.83 -7.50 -4.48
CA VAL A 87 -26.86 -6.52 -4.81
C VAL A 87 -26.95 -6.26 -6.33
N GLU A 88 -25.81 -6.11 -7.01
CA GLU A 88 -25.78 -5.95 -8.49
C GLU A 88 -26.38 -7.15 -9.22
N LEU A 89 -26.28 -8.34 -8.65
CA LEU A 89 -26.91 -9.58 -9.16
C LEU A 89 -28.36 -9.75 -8.72
N ASN A 90 -28.99 -8.73 -8.12
CA ASN A 90 -30.33 -8.76 -7.52
C ASN A 90 -30.52 -9.84 -6.45
N ARG A 91 -29.44 -10.22 -5.76
CA ARG A 91 -29.45 -11.17 -4.65
C ARG A 91 -29.26 -10.42 -3.34
N TRP A 92 -30.34 -10.08 -2.67
CA TRP A 92 -30.31 -9.23 -1.48
C TRP A 92 -29.72 -9.95 -0.25
N ARG A 93 -30.21 -11.12 0.11
CA ARG A 93 -29.78 -11.87 1.29
C ARG A 93 -29.51 -13.36 1.03
N GLU A 94 -29.51 -13.78 -0.22
CA GLU A 94 -29.38 -15.19 -0.58
C GLU A 94 -28.07 -15.81 -0.08
N ASN A 95 -27.00 -15.00 -0.01
CA ASN A 95 -25.66 -15.41 0.42
C ASN A 95 -25.19 -14.65 1.67
N GLU A 96 -26.10 -14.34 2.61
CA GLU A 96 -25.80 -13.53 3.81
C GLU A 96 -24.62 -14.08 4.61
N ASP A 97 -24.50 -15.39 4.78
CA ASP A 97 -23.41 -16.02 5.52
C ASP A 97 -22.03 -15.75 4.90
N GLN A 98 -21.93 -15.66 3.57
CA GLN A 98 -20.70 -15.33 2.87
C GLN A 98 -20.33 -13.83 2.98
N MET A 99 -21.32 -12.98 3.24
CA MET A 99 -21.13 -11.53 3.40
C MET A 99 -20.74 -11.14 4.82
N ARG A 100 -20.85 -12.05 5.79
CA ARG A 100 -20.41 -11.81 7.17
C ARG A 100 -18.91 -11.51 7.20
N GLY A 101 -18.53 -10.52 7.97
CA GLY A 101 -17.16 -10.09 8.12
C GLY A 101 -16.69 -10.22 9.57
N TYR A 102 -15.55 -9.57 9.84
CA TYR A 102 -14.91 -9.55 11.15
C TYR A 102 -14.96 -8.13 11.73
N GLU A 103 -14.91 -8.05 13.06
CA GLU A 103 -14.75 -6.78 13.79
C GLU A 103 -13.27 -6.46 14.02
N ILE A 104 -12.94 -5.17 14.11
CA ILE A 104 -11.55 -4.71 14.32
C ILE A 104 -11.05 -5.12 15.71
N ASN A 105 -11.91 -5.04 16.73
CA ASN A 105 -11.57 -5.34 18.12
C ASN A 105 -11.17 -6.82 18.37
N GLU A 106 -11.52 -7.71 17.46
CA GLU A 106 -11.13 -9.12 17.51
C GLU A 106 -9.78 -9.38 16.82
N LYS A 107 -9.19 -8.39 16.14
CA LYS A 107 -8.04 -8.58 15.25
C LYS A 107 -6.77 -7.96 15.81
N THR A 108 -5.67 -8.68 15.56
CA THR A 108 -4.31 -8.20 15.75
C THR A 108 -3.79 -7.64 14.44
N PHE A 109 -3.25 -6.44 14.48
CA PHE A 109 -2.74 -5.72 13.31
C PHE A 109 -1.21 -5.70 13.30
N GLY A 110 -0.63 -5.91 12.12
CA GLY A 110 0.80 -5.75 11.86
C GLY A 110 1.03 -4.63 10.85
N LEU A 111 1.66 -3.54 11.27
CA LEU A 111 1.98 -2.40 10.41
C LEU A 111 3.44 -2.49 9.94
N ILE A 112 3.67 -2.58 8.64
CA ILE A 112 5.01 -2.57 8.06
C ILE A 112 5.33 -1.13 7.64
N GLY A 113 6.09 -0.42 8.48
CA GLY A 113 6.38 1.01 8.40
C GLY A 113 5.57 1.83 9.40
N MET A 114 6.26 2.56 10.30
CA MET A 114 5.67 3.43 11.32
C MET A 114 5.92 4.91 11.02
N GLY A 115 5.94 5.27 9.73
CA GLY A 115 6.01 6.65 9.28
C GLY A 115 4.68 7.40 9.48
N ARG A 116 4.49 8.50 8.75
CA ARG A 116 3.28 9.35 8.83
C ARG A 116 1.97 8.58 8.67
N ILE A 117 1.90 7.63 7.72
CA ILE A 117 0.68 6.84 7.47
C ILE A 117 0.51 5.82 8.58
N GLY A 118 1.54 5.06 8.94
CA GLY A 118 1.49 4.06 10.00
C GLY A 118 1.06 4.65 11.35
N ASN A 119 1.60 5.80 11.75
CA ASN A 119 1.18 6.49 12.97
C ASN A 119 -0.30 6.93 12.94
N LYS A 120 -0.81 7.40 11.79
CA LYS A 120 -2.24 7.74 11.66
C LYS A 120 -3.12 6.49 11.73
N LEU A 121 -2.72 5.41 11.08
CA LEU A 121 -3.44 4.13 11.15
C LEU A 121 -3.45 3.58 12.57
N CYS A 122 -2.34 3.68 13.29
CA CYS A 122 -2.27 3.30 14.70
C CYS A 122 -3.36 4.01 15.53
N LYS A 123 -3.51 5.35 15.35
CA LYS A 123 -4.57 6.13 16.00
C LYS A 123 -5.98 5.68 15.60
N TYR A 124 -6.20 5.36 14.33
CA TYR A 124 -7.51 4.91 13.86
C TYR A 124 -7.85 3.52 14.41
N LEU A 125 -6.88 2.60 14.39
CA LEU A 125 -7.06 1.26 14.92
C LEU A 125 -7.30 1.25 16.43
N ASP A 126 -6.60 2.09 17.18
CA ASP A 126 -6.83 2.27 18.63
C ASP A 126 -8.23 2.81 18.91
N ALA A 127 -8.66 3.85 18.17
CA ALA A 127 -10.01 4.40 18.30
C ALA A 127 -11.13 3.40 17.95
N PHE A 128 -10.82 2.36 17.17
CA PHE A 128 -11.71 1.24 16.86
C PHE A 128 -11.47 0.02 17.76
N GLU A 129 -10.69 0.20 18.83
CA GLU A 129 -10.45 -0.81 19.87
C GLU A 129 -9.78 -2.10 19.34
N ALA A 130 -8.84 -1.97 18.38
CA ALA A 130 -8.09 -3.12 17.88
C ALA A 130 -7.47 -3.93 19.03
N ASN A 131 -7.53 -5.26 18.96
CA ASN A 131 -7.05 -6.13 20.01
C ASN A 131 -5.58 -5.90 20.34
N LYS A 132 -4.73 -5.89 19.30
CA LYS A 132 -3.29 -5.55 19.41
C LYS A 132 -2.81 -4.88 18.14
N ILE A 133 -1.79 -4.04 18.26
CA ILE A 133 -1.11 -3.40 17.14
C ILE A 133 0.38 -3.65 17.29
N PHE A 134 0.96 -4.36 16.33
CA PHE A 134 2.40 -4.54 16.17
C PHE A 134 2.90 -3.71 15.01
N PHE A 135 4.17 -3.33 15.04
CA PHE A 135 4.79 -2.68 13.89
C PHE A 135 6.22 -3.13 13.65
N TYR A 136 6.63 -3.05 12.41
CA TYR A 136 8.02 -3.16 11.97
C TYR A 136 8.45 -1.85 11.31
N ASP A 137 9.52 -1.24 11.82
CA ASP A 137 10.21 -0.13 11.18
C ASP A 137 11.68 -0.16 11.66
N PRO A 138 12.68 -0.22 10.76
CA PRO A 138 14.08 -0.26 11.15
C PRO A 138 14.58 1.04 11.77
N ASN A 139 13.91 2.17 11.52
CA ASN A 139 14.35 3.51 11.91
C ASN A 139 13.55 4.11 13.09
N ILE A 140 12.51 3.43 13.54
CA ILE A 140 11.59 3.92 14.58
C ILE A 140 11.50 2.88 15.68
N ASP A 141 11.72 3.30 16.92
CA ASP A 141 11.74 2.39 18.07
C ASP A 141 10.41 2.34 18.82
N CYS A 142 9.61 3.41 18.75
CA CYS A 142 8.25 3.44 19.31
C CYS A 142 7.33 4.24 18.40
N ASP A 143 6.03 3.98 18.47
CA ASP A 143 5.02 4.86 17.88
C ASP A 143 4.86 6.13 18.73
N GLU A 144 4.26 7.17 18.14
CA GLU A 144 4.09 8.48 18.80
C GLU A 144 3.23 8.43 20.08
N LEU A 145 2.38 7.40 20.22
CA LEU A 145 1.39 7.29 21.30
C LEU A 145 1.67 6.13 22.27
N ASN A 146 2.70 5.32 22.02
CA ASN A 146 3.00 4.07 22.72
C ASN A 146 1.82 3.08 22.75
N ILE A 147 1.07 3.00 21.67
CA ILE A 147 -0.07 2.10 21.50
C ILE A 147 0.38 0.78 20.83
N ALA A 148 1.35 0.87 19.91
CA ALA A 148 1.84 -0.27 19.15
C ALA A 148 3.18 -0.79 19.66
N GLU A 149 3.39 -2.10 19.57
CA GLU A 149 4.64 -2.76 19.95
C GLU A 149 5.53 -3.02 18.74
N LYS A 150 6.81 -2.61 18.81
CA LYS A 150 7.79 -2.93 17.78
C LYS A 150 8.14 -4.42 17.79
N LYS A 151 8.12 -5.04 16.61
CA LYS A 151 8.47 -6.44 16.38
C LYS A 151 9.29 -6.57 15.08
N ASP A 152 9.94 -7.71 14.87
CA ASP A 152 10.54 -8.05 13.58
C ASP A 152 9.48 -8.51 12.56
N LEU A 153 9.89 -8.61 11.29
CA LEU A 153 8.98 -9.00 10.21
C LEU A 153 8.45 -10.42 10.39
N ASP A 154 9.29 -11.38 10.80
CA ASP A 154 8.87 -12.76 10.98
C ASP A 154 7.75 -12.81 12.04
N PHE A 155 7.91 -12.10 13.16
CA PHE A 155 6.88 -11.99 14.19
C PHE A 155 5.58 -11.37 13.67
N ILE A 156 5.68 -10.29 12.90
CA ILE A 156 4.50 -9.62 12.32
C ILE A 156 3.68 -10.61 11.49
N PHE A 157 4.33 -11.36 10.60
CA PHE A 157 3.64 -12.31 9.73
C PHE A 157 3.07 -13.52 10.49
N GLN A 158 3.72 -13.94 11.57
CA GLN A 158 3.27 -15.08 12.38
C GLN A 158 2.14 -14.75 13.36
N HIS A 159 1.92 -13.48 13.73
CA HIS A 159 1.04 -13.12 14.83
C HIS A 159 -0.01 -12.06 14.51
N SER A 160 -0.12 -11.65 13.23
CA SER A 160 -1.10 -10.64 12.84
C SER A 160 -2.20 -11.22 11.96
N ASP A 161 -3.44 -10.94 12.32
CA ASP A 161 -4.62 -11.25 11.49
C ASP A 161 -4.68 -10.35 10.26
N VAL A 162 -4.24 -9.09 10.39
CA VAL A 162 -4.28 -8.08 9.33
C VAL A 162 -2.90 -7.43 9.21
N ILE A 163 -2.24 -7.63 8.09
CA ILE A 163 -0.94 -7.04 7.80
C ILE A 163 -1.11 -5.90 6.81
N VAL A 164 -0.60 -4.72 7.14
CA VAL A 164 -0.74 -3.50 6.34
C VAL A 164 0.62 -2.93 5.98
N ILE A 165 0.89 -2.79 4.68
CA ILE A 165 2.14 -2.22 4.19
C ILE A 165 1.99 -0.70 4.10
N CYS A 166 2.79 0.02 4.90
CA CYS A 166 2.79 1.48 5.04
C CYS A 166 4.18 2.10 4.80
N CYS A 167 5.19 1.29 4.46
CA CYS A 167 6.56 1.75 4.22
C CYS A 167 6.72 2.35 2.82
N ALA A 168 7.74 3.18 2.64
CA ALA A 168 8.11 3.70 1.33
C ALA A 168 8.90 2.67 0.52
N LEU A 169 8.77 2.73 -0.82
CA LEU A 169 9.62 1.96 -1.73
C LEU A 169 11.03 2.55 -1.76
N ASN A 170 12.03 1.73 -1.54
CA ASN A 170 13.45 2.01 -1.72
C ASN A 170 14.20 0.68 -1.96
N GLU A 171 15.52 0.73 -2.09
CA GLU A 171 16.35 -0.46 -2.37
C GLU A 171 16.20 -1.57 -1.32
N ASN A 172 15.96 -1.22 -0.06
CA ASN A 172 15.79 -2.19 1.04
C ASN A 172 14.38 -2.75 1.13
N THR A 173 13.38 -2.06 0.57
CA THR A 173 11.98 -2.47 0.65
C THR A 173 11.45 -3.05 -0.66
N GLN A 174 12.21 -2.95 -1.75
CA GLN A 174 11.87 -3.58 -3.03
C GLN A 174 11.86 -5.11 -2.90
N SER A 175 10.75 -5.73 -3.26
CA SER A 175 10.50 -7.17 -3.12
C SER A 175 10.80 -7.72 -1.72
N MET A 176 10.71 -6.85 -0.70
CA MET A 176 10.94 -7.22 0.68
C MET A 176 9.97 -8.29 1.15
N ILE A 177 8.70 -8.19 0.74
CA ILE A 177 7.69 -9.18 1.04
C ILE A 177 7.73 -10.27 -0.04
N SER A 178 8.34 -11.38 0.31
CA SER A 178 8.56 -12.54 -0.53
C SER A 178 7.85 -13.77 0.05
N LYS A 179 7.92 -14.90 -0.66
CA LYS A 179 7.36 -16.17 -0.20
C LYS A 179 7.79 -16.54 1.22
N LYS A 180 9.01 -16.18 1.63
CA LYS A 180 9.51 -16.39 3.00
C LYS A 180 8.54 -15.86 4.05
N TYR A 181 8.02 -14.65 3.86
CA TYR A 181 7.10 -14.03 4.81
C TYR A 181 5.65 -14.43 4.56
N LEU A 182 5.25 -14.59 3.30
CA LEU A 182 3.89 -15.02 2.96
C LEU A 182 3.55 -16.38 3.59
N ASP A 183 4.49 -17.33 3.57
CA ASP A 183 4.32 -18.67 4.17
C ASP A 183 4.15 -18.63 5.70
N LEU A 184 4.48 -17.52 6.37
CA LEU A 184 4.28 -17.34 7.82
C LEU A 184 2.90 -16.79 8.18
N MET A 185 2.09 -16.38 7.22
CA MET A 185 0.78 -15.78 7.47
C MET A 185 -0.19 -16.75 8.15
N LEU A 186 -0.94 -16.22 9.11
CA LEU A 186 -2.00 -16.95 9.81
C LEU A 186 -3.12 -17.37 8.84
N ASP A 187 -3.82 -18.43 9.20
CA ASP A 187 -5.02 -18.83 8.46
C ASP A 187 -6.11 -17.75 8.52
N ASN A 188 -6.80 -17.54 7.40
CA ASN A 188 -7.84 -16.53 7.24
C ASN A 188 -7.39 -15.08 7.49
N SER A 189 -6.10 -14.79 7.35
CA SER A 189 -5.54 -13.45 7.55
C SER A 189 -5.65 -12.57 6.29
N PHE A 190 -5.25 -11.31 6.45
CA PHE A 190 -5.39 -10.28 5.41
C PHE A 190 -4.03 -9.62 5.16
N LEU A 191 -3.69 -9.43 3.88
CA LEU A 191 -2.56 -8.62 3.45
C LEU A 191 -3.08 -7.40 2.68
N ILE A 192 -2.72 -6.21 3.13
CA ILE A 192 -3.19 -4.94 2.55
C ILE A 192 -1.99 -4.12 2.10
N ASN A 193 -1.95 -3.73 0.82
CA ASN A 193 -0.91 -2.88 0.27
C ASN A 193 -1.50 -1.61 -0.37
N THR A 194 -1.27 -0.48 0.28
CA THR A 194 -1.61 0.86 -0.23
C THR A 194 -0.36 1.75 -0.33
N SER A 195 0.80 1.12 -0.47
CA SER A 195 2.07 1.82 -0.59
C SER A 195 2.60 1.79 -2.02
N ARG A 196 3.26 0.69 -2.42
CA ARG A 196 3.77 0.45 -3.78
C ARG A 196 3.74 -1.04 -4.08
N GLY A 197 3.37 -1.41 -5.32
CA GLY A 197 3.32 -2.80 -5.77
C GLY A 197 4.66 -3.50 -5.60
N GLU A 198 5.74 -2.83 -5.97
CA GLU A 198 7.11 -3.35 -5.98
C GLU A 198 7.65 -3.77 -4.59
N ILE A 199 6.97 -3.43 -3.49
CA ILE A 199 7.35 -3.88 -2.14
C ILE A 199 7.09 -5.38 -1.97
N ILE A 200 6.10 -5.91 -2.68
CA ILE A 200 5.78 -7.34 -2.70
C ILE A 200 6.36 -7.98 -3.96
N ASN A 201 6.90 -9.19 -3.85
CA ASN A 201 7.11 -10.03 -5.01
C ASN A 201 5.75 -10.57 -5.50
N GLU A 202 5.13 -9.88 -6.44
CA GLU A 202 3.75 -10.16 -6.86
C GLU A 202 3.60 -11.52 -7.58
N ARG A 203 4.66 -12.07 -8.18
CA ARG A 203 4.64 -13.42 -8.75
C ARG A 203 4.52 -14.47 -7.65
N GLU A 204 5.36 -14.35 -6.62
CA GLU A 204 5.29 -15.24 -5.45
C GLU A 204 3.96 -15.07 -4.69
N LEU A 205 3.43 -13.84 -4.65
CA LEU A 205 2.12 -13.58 -4.05
C LEU A 205 1.00 -14.31 -4.79
N VAL A 206 0.98 -14.30 -6.12
CA VAL A 206 -0.04 -15.03 -6.91
C VAL A 206 0.07 -16.54 -6.65
N GLU A 207 1.27 -17.12 -6.74
CA GLU A 207 1.52 -18.52 -6.45
C GLU A 207 1.07 -18.91 -5.02
N PHE A 208 1.33 -18.05 -4.05
CA PHE A 208 0.90 -18.22 -2.66
C PHE A 208 -0.63 -18.18 -2.52
N LEU A 209 -1.30 -17.17 -3.11
CA LEU A 209 -2.76 -17.04 -3.04
C LEU A 209 -3.51 -18.16 -3.79
N GLU A 210 -2.89 -18.80 -4.78
CA GLU A 210 -3.44 -19.99 -5.43
C GLU A 210 -3.50 -21.19 -4.49
N GLN A 211 -2.51 -21.31 -3.61
CA GLN A 211 -2.43 -22.37 -2.61
C GLN A 211 -3.22 -22.04 -1.33
N ARG A 212 -3.26 -20.76 -0.94
CA ARG A 212 -3.88 -20.25 0.29
C ARG A 212 -5.10 -19.39 -0.02
N GLN A 213 -6.20 -20.03 -0.40
CA GLN A 213 -7.46 -19.35 -0.76
C GLN A 213 -8.19 -18.75 0.46
N ASP A 214 -7.77 -19.08 1.65
CA ASP A 214 -8.21 -18.53 2.91
C ASP A 214 -7.65 -17.11 3.16
N ILE A 215 -6.49 -16.79 2.57
CA ILE A 215 -5.86 -15.46 2.68
C ILE A 215 -6.56 -14.46 1.76
N LYS A 216 -6.79 -13.26 2.28
CA LYS A 216 -7.37 -12.16 1.51
C LYS A 216 -6.34 -11.08 1.22
N PHE A 217 -6.15 -10.76 -0.05
CA PHE A 217 -5.29 -9.66 -0.48
C PHE A 217 -6.12 -8.46 -0.93
N SER A 218 -5.70 -7.25 -0.54
CA SER A 218 -6.31 -5.99 -0.96
C SER A 218 -5.24 -4.95 -1.26
N ALA A 219 -5.32 -4.31 -2.42
CA ALA A 219 -4.39 -3.27 -2.82
C ALA A 219 -5.08 -2.17 -3.65
N ASP A 220 -4.44 -1.02 -3.76
CA ASP A 220 -4.74 0.05 -4.72
C ASP A 220 -3.53 0.37 -5.60
N VAL A 221 -2.48 -0.42 -5.48
CA VAL A 221 -1.20 -0.29 -6.18
C VAL A 221 -0.76 -1.65 -6.72
N ILE A 222 -0.12 -1.66 -7.88
CA ILE A 222 0.50 -2.83 -8.50
C ILE A 222 1.85 -2.46 -9.11
N THR A 223 2.72 -3.45 -9.32
CA THR A 223 4.00 -3.23 -10.02
C THR A 223 3.76 -2.81 -11.47
N GLY A 224 4.51 -1.82 -11.93
CA GLY A 224 4.48 -1.38 -13.34
C GLY A 224 3.43 -0.33 -13.68
N GLU A 225 2.76 0.27 -12.73
CA GLU A 225 1.72 1.28 -12.96
C GLU A 225 2.19 2.47 -13.82
N VAL A 226 3.45 2.89 -13.65
CA VAL A 226 4.00 4.08 -14.32
C VAL A 226 4.41 3.82 -15.78
N ASN A 227 4.59 2.57 -16.17
CA ASN A 227 5.19 2.20 -17.46
C ASN A 227 4.22 1.47 -18.40
N ASP A 228 2.91 1.60 -18.23
CA ASP A 228 1.87 0.84 -18.98
C ASP A 228 2.06 -0.70 -18.95
N LEU A 229 2.90 -1.20 -18.03
CA LEU A 229 3.13 -2.63 -17.84
C LEU A 229 2.06 -3.28 -16.95
N GLN A 230 1.10 -2.52 -16.47
CA GLN A 230 0.02 -2.97 -15.62
C GLN A 230 -0.76 -4.16 -16.25
N MET A 231 -0.99 -4.14 -17.56
CA MET A 231 -1.69 -5.22 -18.26
C MET A 231 -0.90 -6.56 -18.28
N GLN A 232 0.40 -6.52 -18.00
CA GLN A 232 1.26 -7.70 -17.86
C GLN A 232 1.44 -8.11 -16.38
N ASN A 233 0.87 -7.35 -15.45
CA ASN A 233 0.98 -7.64 -14.03
C ASN A 233 0.19 -8.91 -13.69
N PRO A 234 0.79 -9.87 -12.95
CA PRO A 234 0.17 -11.16 -12.66
C PRO A 234 -1.09 -11.06 -11.79
N LEU A 235 -1.24 -9.98 -11.01
CA LEU A 235 -2.41 -9.75 -10.16
C LEU A 235 -3.66 -9.37 -10.97
N ILE A 236 -3.53 -8.77 -12.16
CA ILE A 236 -4.69 -8.35 -12.97
C ILE A 236 -5.55 -9.54 -13.41
N PRO A 237 -5.02 -10.57 -14.10
CA PRO A 237 -5.80 -11.77 -14.41
C PRO A 237 -6.32 -12.46 -13.14
N PHE A 238 -5.45 -12.58 -12.13
CA PHE A 238 -5.78 -13.21 -10.88
C PHE A 238 -6.94 -12.51 -10.15
N HIS A 239 -7.01 -11.17 -10.19
CA HIS A 239 -8.11 -10.40 -9.64
C HIS A 239 -9.47 -10.78 -10.27
N PHE A 240 -9.53 -10.91 -11.60
CA PHE A 240 -10.77 -11.28 -12.29
C PHE A 240 -11.20 -12.71 -11.99
N GLU A 241 -10.27 -13.63 -11.87
CA GLU A 241 -10.54 -15.05 -11.65
C GLU A 241 -10.79 -15.39 -10.17
N LYS A 242 -9.99 -14.86 -9.26
CA LYS A 242 -9.93 -15.26 -7.84
C LYS A 242 -10.53 -14.25 -6.86
N LYS A 243 -11.05 -13.14 -7.33
CA LYS A 243 -11.81 -12.17 -6.52
C LYS A 243 -10.98 -11.49 -5.41
N ILE A 244 -9.72 -11.21 -5.64
CA ILE A 244 -8.96 -10.31 -4.74
C ILE A 244 -9.48 -8.87 -4.82
N ASN A 245 -9.25 -8.07 -3.79
CA ASN A 245 -9.68 -6.66 -3.72
C ASN A 245 -8.58 -5.73 -4.25
N LEU A 246 -8.49 -5.55 -5.55
CA LEU A 246 -7.68 -4.48 -6.14
C LEU A 246 -8.43 -3.16 -6.18
#